data_d86e0e3267358bc8eb40b0618f0fc0f2
#
_entry.id   d86e0e3267358bc8eb40b0618f0fc0f2
#
_cell.length_a   1.000
_cell.length_b   1.000
_cell.length_c   1.000
_cell.angle_alpha   90.00
_cell.angle_beta   90.00
_cell.angle_gamma   90.00
#
_symmetry.space_group_name_H-M   'P 1'
#
loop_
_entity.id
_entity.type
_entity.pdbx_description
1 polymer ?
#
loop_
_entity_poly.entity_id
_entity_poly.type
_entity_poly.pdbx_seq_one_letter_code
_entity_poly.pdbx_strand_id
1 'polypeptide(L)'
;MNKKIYLIGSLIVAAVIAGVGLNELRKSNLGSYEENTLGLFASNGKETKGADEALAWLKARYVDVQTGQQVTDAKLIEIRKRVAQMERSKNITFTEEGPDNIGGRTRAIQIDRTNINRVWAGGVSGGLFVSLNKGNIWNRVDEYFNAGANPFISSMTQTIDGVLYVATGSNQEPWGGNGVWYSTDFGATWDNVPNTNNCTQVVSSDVDNYVWMATTGGLKKWKLGDAAMTSVPVTAGTCTALEISKDGEIIVCAFGANTTFVSTDGGANFSNKSGTAANNLVPSNAPRIEFAVSAIKNSSNHHSLYAVRTNSNLLSMHVSHDDGATWTQFVGASGPPSEFDIFRDQGTYNSIVTVVPNDPEQILIGGIDIWRWKQTVNNPPSGGFQKISLWSVPQNASIYVHADNHEMKWDSNNRFYAGNDGGVSITTDYGNTWFVANRGYNVTQFYGIAFDRDGAVMGGTQDNGTLYNNHTLSTYQEFRQVGGGDGFECEISYFNPAVMISTIYYNNISRSGDKGNTWSTFEPLLPGSYDPPGTDGSPFHPFHTEVFLAEYFDPNSEDSVNYIATKNYNSGDLIRIPSLSSGDSI
;
A
#
# COMPACT_ATOMS: atom_id res chain seq x y z
N MET A 1 16.54 40.75 8.36
CA MET A 1 16.73 39.58 7.46
C MET A 1 16.29 38.35 8.24
N ASN A 2 15.11 37.88 8.02
CA ASN A 2 14.54 36.74 8.72
C ASN A 2 14.89 35.47 7.95
N LYS A 3 15.77 34.65 8.50
CA LYS A 3 16.03 33.30 7.98
C LYS A 3 14.83 32.43 8.31
N LYS A 4 14.05 32.04 7.32
CA LYS A 4 13.07 30.97 7.44
C LYS A 4 13.81 29.64 7.44
N ILE A 5 13.74 28.93 8.57
CA ILE A 5 14.27 27.57 8.70
C ILE A 5 13.09 26.63 8.42
N TYR A 6 13.17 25.84 7.35
CA TYR A 6 12.18 24.82 7.00
C TYR A 6 12.61 23.49 7.61
N LEU A 7 11.74 22.89 8.42
CA LEU A 7 11.95 21.56 9.02
C LEU A 7 10.74 20.70 8.70
N ILE A 8 10.96 19.52 8.16
CA ILE A 8 9.91 18.65 7.60
C ILE A 8 9.61 17.43 8.48
N GLY A 9 8.39 16.91 8.30
CA GLY A 9 7.74 15.96 9.20
C GLY A 9 8.43 14.62 9.50
N SER A 10 9.33 14.12 8.66
CA SER A 10 10.15 12.92 8.95
C SER A 10 11.20 13.17 10.05
N LEU A 11 11.64 14.41 10.22
CA LEU A 11 12.51 14.83 11.31
C LEU A 11 11.81 14.85 12.67
N ILE A 12 10.48 14.91 12.72
CA ILE A 12 9.76 14.98 14.00
C ILE A 12 9.80 13.64 14.74
N VAL A 13 9.71 12.51 14.06
CA VAL A 13 9.86 11.19 14.69
C VAL A 13 11.31 10.94 15.10
N ALA A 14 12.27 11.35 14.28
CA ALA A 14 13.69 11.26 14.61
C ALA A 14 14.13 12.28 15.68
N ALA A 15 13.57 13.50 15.67
CA ALA A 15 13.93 14.55 16.63
C ALA A 15 13.34 14.33 18.02
N VAL A 16 12.18 13.70 18.15
CA VAL A 16 11.61 13.34 19.46
C VAL A 16 12.41 12.18 20.10
N ILE A 17 12.95 11.28 19.29
CA ILE A 17 13.87 10.23 19.77
C ILE A 17 15.26 10.82 20.11
N ALA A 18 15.73 11.81 19.35
CA ALA A 18 17.02 12.46 19.58
C ALA A 18 17.00 13.50 20.72
N GLY A 19 15.88 14.19 20.95
CA GLY A 19 15.80 15.27 21.95
C GLY A 19 15.87 14.82 23.42
N VAL A 20 15.62 13.55 23.69
CA VAL A 20 15.67 12.98 25.06
C VAL A 20 16.99 12.21 25.31
N GLY A 21 17.74 11.86 24.25
CA GLY A 21 18.91 10.99 24.34
C GLY A 21 20.28 11.63 24.07
N LEU A 22 20.35 12.86 23.54
CA LEU A 22 21.60 13.44 23.06
C LEU A 22 22.64 13.77 24.15
N ASN A 23 22.28 13.81 25.41
CA ASN A 23 23.24 14.07 26.50
C ASN A 23 23.90 12.81 27.09
N GLU A 24 23.36 11.61 26.82
CA GLU A 24 23.92 10.34 27.33
C GLU A 24 24.58 9.47 26.24
N LEU A 25 24.28 9.71 24.96
CA LEU A 25 24.78 8.92 23.81
C LEU A 25 26.24 9.17 23.45
N ARG A 26 26.94 10.11 24.10
CA ARG A 26 28.37 10.36 23.88
C ARG A 26 29.33 9.32 24.48
N LYS A 27 28.85 8.29 25.16
CA LYS A 27 29.68 7.34 25.90
C LYS A 27 29.39 5.83 25.72
N SER A 28 28.49 5.41 24.85
CA SER A 28 28.23 3.97 24.68
C SER A 28 28.54 3.50 23.24
N ASN A 29 29.35 2.48 23.18
CA ASN A 29 29.84 1.70 22.05
C ASN A 29 28.87 1.58 20.86
N LEU A 30 29.20 2.24 19.77
CA LEU A 30 28.59 2.07 18.44
C LEU A 30 28.83 0.66 17.84
N GLY A 31 29.74 -0.14 18.42
CA GLY A 31 30.13 -1.44 17.88
C GLY A 31 29.11 -2.58 18.04
N SER A 32 28.11 -2.45 18.91
CA SER A 32 27.09 -3.51 19.11
C SER A 32 25.84 -3.34 18.24
N TYR A 33 25.66 -2.20 17.60
CA TYR A 33 24.48 -1.89 16.79
C TYR A 33 24.57 -2.53 15.38
N GLU A 34 25.77 -2.62 14.81
CA GLU A 34 25.98 -3.21 13.47
C GLU A 34 25.74 -4.73 13.45
N GLU A 35 26.11 -5.45 14.50
CA GLU A 35 25.94 -6.91 14.54
C GLU A 35 24.48 -7.38 14.64
N ASN A 36 23.61 -6.62 15.30
CA ASN A 36 22.21 -7.00 15.48
C ASN A 36 21.32 -6.65 14.27
N THR A 37 21.66 -5.61 13.52
CA THR A 37 20.93 -5.26 12.28
C THR A 37 21.30 -6.20 11.12
N LEU A 38 22.55 -6.62 11.03
CA LEU A 38 23.00 -7.59 10.01
C LEU A 38 22.34 -8.98 10.18
N GLY A 39 22.01 -9.39 11.41
CA GLY A 39 21.30 -10.65 11.67
C GLY A 39 19.84 -10.67 11.19
N LEU A 40 19.21 -9.50 11.04
CA LEU A 40 17.85 -9.37 10.54
C LEU A 40 17.76 -9.50 9.01
N PHE A 41 18.85 -9.26 8.30
CA PHE A 41 18.93 -9.33 6.84
C PHE A 41 19.49 -10.65 6.30
N ALA A 42 20.00 -11.52 7.18
CA ALA A 42 20.44 -12.85 6.81
C ALA A 42 19.25 -13.81 6.69
N SER A 43 18.35 -13.59 5.74
CA SER A 43 17.33 -14.54 5.40
C SER A 43 17.89 -15.61 4.46
N ASN A 44 17.67 -16.87 4.82
CA ASN A 44 18.03 -18.07 4.11
C ASN A 44 17.69 -18.02 2.60
N GLY A 45 18.66 -17.68 1.75
CA GLY A 45 18.83 -18.11 0.37
C GLY A 45 17.62 -18.27 -0.56
N LYS A 46 16.52 -17.54 -0.36
CA LYS A 46 15.43 -17.41 -1.32
C LYS A 46 15.42 -15.98 -1.85
N GLU A 47 15.34 -15.84 -3.16
CA GLU A 47 15.09 -14.56 -3.83
C GLU A 47 13.90 -13.87 -3.17
N THR A 48 14.18 -12.86 -2.33
CA THR A 48 13.17 -11.94 -1.84
C THR A 48 13.03 -10.85 -2.88
N LYS A 49 11.85 -10.69 -3.43
CA LYS A 49 11.56 -9.64 -4.39
C LYS A 49 11.29 -8.34 -3.63
N GLY A 50 11.48 -7.20 -4.28
CA GLY A 50 11.55 -5.86 -3.70
C GLY A 50 10.56 -5.52 -2.58
N ALA A 51 9.33 -6.08 -2.61
CA ALA A 51 8.33 -5.86 -1.56
C ALA A 51 8.76 -6.43 -0.18
N ASP A 52 9.39 -7.62 -0.16
CA ASP A 52 9.87 -8.22 1.10
C ASP A 52 11.07 -7.46 1.67
N GLU A 53 11.92 -6.92 0.80
CA GLU A 53 13.08 -6.14 1.19
C GLU A 53 12.66 -4.74 1.67
N ALA A 54 11.69 -4.10 1.01
CA ALA A 54 11.06 -2.87 1.48
C ALA A 54 10.45 -3.06 2.87
N LEU A 55 9.74 -4.17 3.07
CA LEU A 55 9.16 -4.54 4.36
C LEU A 55 10.23 -4.78 5.43
N ALA A 56 11.33 -5.45 5.09
CA ALA A 56 12.44 -5.68 5.99
C ALA A 56 13.12 -4.36 6.41
N TRP A 57 13.35 -3.47 5.44
CA TRP A 57 13.90 -2.14 5.69
C TRP A 57 12.99 -1.28 6.59
N LEU A 58 11.69 -1.27 6.33
CA LEU A 58 10.71 -0.59 7.17
C LEU A 58 10.71 -1.16 8.59
N LYS A 59 10.69 -2.48 8.76
CA LYS A 59 10.74 -3.13 10.08
C LYS A 59 11.98 -2.75 10.86
N ALA A 60 13.14 -2.67 10.21
CA ALA A 60 14.40 -2.29 10.86
C ALA A 60 14.35 -0.86 11.46
N ARG A 61 13.55 0.04 10.92
CA ARG A 61 13.36 1.41 11.44
C ARG A 61 12.46 1.50 12.67
N TYR A 62 11.67 0.47 12.94
CA TYR A 62 10.80 0.39 14.11
C TYR A 62 11.41 -0.45 15.24
N VAL A 63 12.71 -0.30 15.42
CA VAL A 63 13.45 -0.97 16.50
C VAL A 63 13.79 0.06 17.60
N ASP A 64 13.52 -0.31 18.85
CA ASP A 64 13.97 0.45 20.00
C ASP A 64 15.49 0.34 20.09
N VAL A 65 16.17 1.46 19.93
CA VAL A 65 17.65 1.52 19.87
C VAL A 65 18.33 1.09 21.18
N GLN A 66 17.62 1.10 22.30
CA GLN A 66 18.17 0.68 23.60
C GLN A 66 18.04 -0.83 23.81
N THR A 67 16.97 -1.41 23.33
CA THR A 67 16.67 -2.83 23.56
C THR A 67 16.95 -3.72 22.35
N GLY A 68 17.09 -3.16 21.16
CA GLY A 68 17.22 -3.89 19.89
C GLY A 68 15.95 -4.64 19.48
N GLN A 69 14.82 -4.40 20.15
CA GLN A 69 13.54 -5.06 19.88
C GLN A 69 12.60 -4.18 19.08
N GLN A 70 11.73 -4.79 18.30
CA GLN A 70 10.69 -4.04 17.60
C GLN A 70 9.79 -3.29 18.57
N VAL A 71 9.53 -2.01 18.25
CA VAL A 71 8.59 -1.20 19.00
C VAL A 71 7.20 -1.77 18.82
N THR A 72 6.53 -2.08 19.93
CA THR A 72 5.17 -2.63 19.89
C THR A 72 4.14 -1.57 19.51
N ASP A 73 3.01 -1.99 18.91
CA ASP A 73 1.91 -1.10 18.56
C ASP A 73 1.40 -0.29 19.76
N ALA A 74 1.29 -0.93 20.93
CA ALA A 74 0.91 -0.27 22.17
C ALA A 74 1.88 0.88 22.51
N LYS A 75 3.18 0.68 22.28
CA LYS A 75 4.20 1.71 22.51
C LYS A 75 4.12 2.83 21.48
N LEU A 76 3.85 2.53 20.23
CA LEU A 76 3.63 3.54 19.19
C LEU A 76 2.40 4.40 19.50
N ILE A 77 1.32 3.80 19.95
CA ILE A 77 0.10 4.52 20.39
C ILE A 77 0.41 5.43 21.59
N GLU A 78 1.14 4.93 22.59
CA GLU A 78 1.58 5.73 23.73
C GLU A 78 2.41 6.95 23.29
N ILE A 79 3.40 6.72 22.40
CA ILE A 79 4.26 7.79 21.87
C ILE A 79 3.41 8.85 21.15
N ARG A 80 2.48 8.44 20.29
CA ARG A 80 1.59 9.36 19.56
C ARG A 80 0.73 10.19 20.50
N LYS A 81 0.10 9.56 21.52
CA LYS A 81 -0.67 10.28 22.54
C LYS A 81 0.19 11.30 23.26
N ARG A 82 1.42 10.92 23.62
CA ARG A 82 2.37 11.81 24.27
C ARG A 82 2.76 12.99 23.37
N VAL A 83 3.06 12.73 22.09
CA VAL A 83 3.38 13.79 21.11
C VAL A 83 2.20 14.73 20.90
N ALA A 84 0.97 14.23 20.84
CA ALA A 84 -0.23 15.05 20.73
C ALA A 84 -0.47 15.96 21.94
N GLN A 85 0.02 15.57 23.13
CA GLN A 85 -0.07 16.34 24.37
C GLN A 85 1.09 17.31 24.58
N MET A 86 2.17 17.22 23.77
CA MET A 86 3.30 18.15 23.90
C MET A 86 2.88 19.55 23.45
N GLU A 87 3.25 20.56 24.24
CA GLU A 87 3.07 21.96 23.80
C GLU A 87 3.83 22.18 22.50
N ARG A 88 3.09 22.52 21.45
CA ARG A 88 3.70 22.93 20.18
C ARG A 88 4.30 24.31 20.36
N SER A 89 5.54 24.49 19.93
CA SER A 89 6.13 25.82 19.85
C SER A 89 5.24 26.72 19.00
N LYS A 90 4.73 27.80 19.57
CA LYS A 90 3.80 28.73 18.89
C LYS A 90 4.42 29.46 17.69
N ASN A 91 5.72 29.27 17.46
CA ASN A 91 6.49 29.99 16.45
C ASN A 91 6.87 29.14 15.21
N ILE A 92 6.43 27.88 15.14
CA ILE A 92 6.68 27.02 13.97
C ILE A 92 5.35 26.78 13.25
N THR A 93 5.26 27.25 12.03
CA THR A 93 4.14 26.96 11.12
C THR A 93 4.60 25.92 10.11
N PHE A 94 3.87 24.83 10.00
CA PHE A 94 4.08 23.82 8.95
C PHE A 94 3.14 24.13 7.78
N THR A 95 3.70 24.10 6.59
CA THR A 95 2.94 24.18 5.34
C THR A 95 3.06 22.84 4.64
N GLU A 96 1.96 22.32 4.14
CA GLU A 96 1.95 21.10 3.35
C GLU A 96 2.50 21.40 1.95
N GLU A 97 3.52 20.65 1.52
CA GLU A 97 4.20 20.84 0.24
C GLU A 97 3.76 19.83 -0.84
N GLY A 98 2.87 18.91 -0.50
CA GLY A 98 2.40 17.87 -1.42
C GLY A 98 3.26 16.58 -1.37
N PRO A 99 3.20 15.73 -2.41
CA PRO A 99 2.49 15.92 -3.70
C PRO A 99 0.97 15.85 -3.55
N ASP A 100 0.24 16.70 -4.26
CA ASP A 100 -1.23 16.68 -4.27
C ASP A 100 -1.83 15.96 -5.49
N ASN A 101 -0.99 15.56 -6.44
CA ASN A 101 -1.37 14.90 -7.69
C ASN A 101 -0.89 13.44 -7.79
N ILE A 102 -0.07 12.99 -6.85
CA ILE A 102 0.46 11.63 -6.78
C ILE A 102 0.00 11.02 -5.47
N GLY A 103 -0.69 9.88 -5.55
CA GLY A 103 -1.17 9.17 -4.38
C GLY A 103 -0.10 8.22 -3.81
N GLY A 104 -0.58 7.14 -3.22
CA GLY A 104 0.23 6.07 -2.67
C GLY A 104 -0.66 4.88 -2.35
N ARG A 105 -0.12 3.87 -1.72
CA ARG A 105 -0.80 2.60 -1.49
C ARG A 105 -2.15 2.75 -0.82
N THR A 106 -3.20 2.39 -1.55
CA THR A 106 -4.61 2.51 -1.17
C THR A 106 -5.22 1.12 -0.98
N ARG A 107 -5.61 0.82 0.26
CA ARG A 107 -6.13 -0.49 0.67
C ARG A 107 -7.63 -0.54 0.87
N ALA A 108 -8.30 0.60 0.92
CA ALA A 108 -9.73 0.65 1.18
C ALA A 108 -10.39 1.81 0.45
N ILE A 109 -11.55 1.55 -0.13
CA ILE A 109 -12.43 2.55 -0.75
C ILE A 109 -13.86 2.25 -0.30
N GLN A 110 -14.60 3.28 0.11
CA GLN A 110 -16.01 3.17 0.44
C GLN A 110 -16.80 4.30 -0.22
N ILE A 111 -17.80 3.95 -1.00
CA ILE A 111 -18.75 4.90 -1.60
C ILE A 111 -19.94 5.03 -0.64
N ASP A 112 -20.36 6.26 -0.36
CA ASP A 112 -21.51 6.52 0.51
C ASP A 112 -22.79 5.96 -0.12
N ARG A 113 -23.52 5.15 0.64
CA ARG A 113 -24.78 4.52 0.21
C ARG A 113 -25.88 5.53 -0.07
N THR A 114 -25.85 6.68 0.62
CA THR A 114 -26.87 7.72 0.52
C THR A 114 -26.50 8.84 -0.44
N ASN A 115 -25.20 9.01 -0.73
CA ASN A 115 -24.69 10.06 -1.60
C ASN A 115 -23.45 9.60 -2.37
N ILE A 116 -23.63 9.08 -3.57
CA ILE A 116 -22.54 8.58 -4.43
C ILE A 116 -21.49 9.65 -4.82
N ASN A 117 -21.70 10.93 -4.51
CA ASN A 117 -20.65 11.94 -4.66
C ASN A 117 -19.63 11.87 -3.53
N ARG A 118 -20.01 11.29 -2.37
CA ARG A 118 -19.12 11.11 -1.24
C ARG A 118 -18.44 9.76 -1.34
N VAL A 119 -17.10 9.78 -1.35
CA VAL A 119 -16.26 8.58 -1.40
C VAL A 119 -15.16 8.75 -0.36
N TRP A 120 -14.89 7.71 0.41
CA TRP A 120 -13.73 7.64 1.30
C TRP A 120 -12.66 6.76 0.69
N ALA A 121 -11.40 7.12 0.92
CA ALA A 121 -10.23 6.33 0.56
C ALA A 121 -9.28 6.24 1.76
N GLY A 122 -8.74 5.05 1.99
CA GLY A 122 -7.84 4.75 3.08
C GLY A 122 -6.47 4.31 2.57
N GLY A 123 -5.44 5.09 2.93
CA GLY A 123 -4.05 4.76 2.67
C GLY A 123 -3.50 3.78 3.70
N VAL A 124 -2.54 2.95 3.28
CA VAL A 124 -1.89 1.96 4.15
C VAL A 124 -1.10 2.60 5.30
N SER A 125 -0.67 3.84 5.13
CA SER A 125 0.07 4.61 6.15
C SER A 125 -0.33 6.10 6.21
N GLY A 126 -1.09 6.59 5.23
CA GLY A 126 -1.47 7.99 5.08
C GLY A 126 -2.78 8.38 5.75
N GLY A 127 -3.58 7.42 6.22
CA GLY A 127 -4.84 7.65 6.90
C GLY A 127 -6.06 7.77 5.99
N LEU A 128 -7.11 8.43 6.49
CA LEU A 128 -8.41 8.52 5.87
C LEU A 128 -8.61 9.84 5.14
N PHE A 129 -9.13 9.75 3.92
CA PHE A 129 -9.51 10.88 3.08
C PHE A 129 -10.96 10.76 2.62
N VAL A 130 -11.60 11.90 2.34
CA VAL A 130 -12.94 11.98 1.79
C VAL A 130 -12.97 12.87 0.56
N SER A 131 -13.65 12.40 -0.48
CA SER A 131 -14.05 13.20 -1.64
C SER A 131 -15.55 13.46 -1.60
N LEU A 132 -15.97 14.67 -1.90
CA LEU A 132 -17.39 15.04 -2.05
C LEU A 132 -17.82 15.19 -3.51
N ASN A 133 -16.95 14.84 -4.44
CA ASN A 133 -17.14 14.99 -5.88
C ASN A 133 -16.67 13.75 -6.67
N LYS A 134 -16.97 12.55 -6.14
CA LYS A 134 -16.71 11.24 -6.78
C LYS A 134 -15.24 10.95 -7.03
N GLY A 135 -14.35 11.35 -6.11
CA GLY A 135 -12.92 11.10 -6.23
C GLY A 135 -12.13 12.16 -7.01
N ASN A 136 -12.75 13.24 -7.48
CA ASN A 136 -12.00 14.25 -8.24
C ASN A 136 -11.06 15.09 -7.36
N ILE A 137 -11.46 15.37 -6.11
CA ILE A 137 -10.63 16.07 -5.11
C ILE A 137 -10.84 15.40 -3.77
N TRP A 138 -9.76 15.22 -3.02
CA TRP A 138 -9.75 14.59 -1.70
C TRP A 138 -9.34 15.57 -0.63
N ASN A 139 -9.90 15.39 0.57
CA ASN A 139 -9.53 16.10 1.77
C ASN A 139 -9.26 15.09 2.88
N ARG A 140 -8.22 15.32 3.68
CA ARG A 140 -7.92 14.48 4.83
C ARG A 140 -9.00 14.63 5.89
N VAL A 141 -9.36 13.52 6.54
CA VAL A 141 -10.33 13.50 7.65
C VAL A 141 -9.55 13.64 8.95
N ASP A 142 -9.30 14.89 9.37
CA ASP A 142 -8.50 15.19 10.57
C ASP A 142 -9.17 14.68 11.86
N GLU A 143 -10.50 14.67 11.91
CA GLU A 143 -11.30 14.19 13.04
C GLU A 143 -11.02 12.71 13.34
N TYR A 144 -10.73 11.91 12.29
CA TYR A 144 -10.32 10.51 12.43
C TYR A 144 -9.02 10.38 13.23
N PHE A 145 -8.04 11.19 12.92
CA PHE A 145 -6.77 11.21 13.65
C PHE A 145 -6.92 11.79 15.05
N ASN A 146 -7.72 12.85 15.20
CA ASN A 146 -7.95 13.51 16.48
C ASN A 146 -8.63 12.59 17.50
N ALA A 147 -9.46 11.65 17.02
CA ALA A 147 -10.05 10.61 17.85
C ALA A 147 -9.04 9.55 18.32
N GLY A 148 -7.85 9.50 17.72
CA GLY A 148 -6.78 8.56 18.06
C GLY A 148 -6.75 7.30 17.19
N ALA A 149 -7.45 7.30 16.06
CA ALA A 149 -7.41 6.21 15.11
C ALA A 149 -6.04 6.09 14.42
N ASN A 150 -5.61 4.86 14.15
CA ASN A 150 -4.37 4.62 13.41
C ASN A 150 -4.53 4.99 11.93
N PRO A 151 -3.47 5.57 11.31
CA PRO A 151 -3.48 5.88 9.88
C PRO A 151 -3.38 4.65 8.97
N PHE A 152 -3.24 3.44 9.53
CA PHE A 152 -3.01 2.20 8.80
C PHE A 152 -4.36 1.53 8.46
N ILE A 153 -4.98 1.97 7.37
CA ILE A 153 -6.31 1.50 7.00
C ILE A 153 -6.21 0.22 6.18
N SER A 154 -6.93 -0.82 6.58
CA SER A 154 -6.96 -2.12 5.92
C SER A 154 -8.25 -2.36 5.11
N SER A 155 -9.38 -1.88 5.59
CA SER A 155 -10.68 -2.10 4.93
C SER A 155 -11.72 -1.10 5.43
N MET A 156 -12.75 -0.85 4.61
CA MET A 156 -13.89 0.00 4.98
C MET A 156 -15.20 -0.61 4.51
N THR A 157 -16.27 -0.36 5.28
CA THR A 157 -17.64 -0.64 4.87
C THR A 157 -18.61 0.35 5.50
N GLN A 158 -19.83 0.43 4.95
CA GLN A 158 -20.90 1.24 5.52
C GLN A 158 -22.17 0.39 5.61
N THR A 159 -22.81 0.37 6.77
CA THR A 159 -24.07 -0.33 7.00
C THR A 159 -25.27 0.42 6.40
N ILE A 160 -26.42 -0.25 6.33
CA ILE A 160 -27.62 0.32 5.70
C ILE A 160 -28.14 1.58 6.41
N ASP A 161 -27.92 1.73 7.72
CA ASP A 161 -28.22 2.92 8.51
C ASP A 161 -27.21 4.06 8.35
N GLY A 162 -26.20 3.88 7.49
CA GLY A 162 -25.22 4.90 7.13
C GLY A 162 -23.99 4.97 8.05
N VAL A 163 -23.85 4.08 9.02
CA VAL A 163 -22.65 4.02 9.87
C VAL A 163 -21.44 3.56 9.05
N LEU A 164 -20.43 4.41 8.99
CA LEU A 164 -19.16 4.11 8.33
C LEU A 164 -18.23 3.40 9.29
N TYR A 165 -17.67 2.26 8.87
CA TYR A 165 -16.67 1.49 9.62
C TYR A 165 -15.33 1.49 8.89
N VAL A 166 -14.26 1.68 9.65
CA VAL A 166 -12.87 1.71 9.17
C VAL A 166 -12.04 0.75 10.01
N ALA A 167 -11.55 -0.30 9.39
CA ALA A 167 -10.65 -1.26 10.01
C ALA A 167 -9.19 -0.79 9.89
N THR A 168 -8.41 -1.03 10.93
CA THR A 168 -7.00 -0.67 11.00
C THR A 168 -6.10 -1.87 11.22
N GLY A 169 -4.88 -1.80 10.70
CA GLY A 169 -3.85 -2.82 10.77
C GLY A 169 -3.61 -3.49 9.42
N SER A 170 -2.56 -4.27 9.34
CA SER A 170 -2.22 -5.02 8.14
C SER A 170 -1.54 -6.33 8.53
N ASN A 171 -1.73 -7.37 7.72
CA ASN A 171 -0.96 -8.61 7.82
C ASN A 171 0.27 -8.61 6.91
N GLN A 172 0.40 -7.60 6.06
CA GLN A 172 1.45 -7.52 5.04
C GLN A 172 2.51 -6.47 5.35
N GLU A 173 2.12 -5.40 6.03
CA GLU A 173 3.03 -4.36 6.52
C GLU A 173 3.25 -4.51 8.03
N PRO A 174 4.35 -3.92 8.59
CA PRO A 174 4.68 -4.03 10.01
C PRO A 174 3.78 -3.17 10.91
N TRP A 175 2.66 -2.71 10.40
CA TRP A 175 1.79 -1.78 11.08
C TRP A 175 0.67 -2.52 11.80
N GLY A 176 0.67 -2.45 13.11
CA GLY A 176 -0.45 -2.91 13.90
C GLY A 176 -1.66 -1.99 13.84
N GLY A 177 -2.84 -2.57 13.92
CA GLY A 177 -4.09 -1.83 14.06
C GLY A 177 -4.40 -1.47 15.51
N ASN A 178 -5.26 -0.48 15.69
CA ASN A 178 -5.86 -0.16 16.98
C ASN A 178 -7.39 -0.33 16.97
N GLY A 179 -7.86 -1.22 16.14
CA GLY A 179 -9.24 -1.67 16.10
C GLY A 179 -10.03 -1.22 14.88
N VAL A 180 -11.33 -1.39 14.97
CA VAL A 180 -12.32 -0.91 14.01
C VAL A 180 -12.94 0.36 14.56
N TRP A 181 -12.86 1.43 13.80
CA TRP A 181 -13.42 2.74 14.13
C TRP A 181 -14.73 2.95 13.37
N TYR A 182 -15.67 3.69 13.95
CA TYR A 182 -16.93 4.01 13.26
C TYR A 182 -17.32 5.48 13.41
N SER A 183 -18.08 5.95 12.44
CA SER A 183 -18.69 7.29 12.43
C SER A 183 -20.16 7.17 12.04
N THR A 184 -21.04 7.88 12.77
CA THR A 184 -22.48 7.96 12.51
C THR A 184 -22.88 9.26 11.81
N ASP A 185 -21.94 10.16 11.58
CA ASP A 185 -22.12 11.54 11.08
C ASP A 185 -21.18 11.86 9.91
N PHE A 186 -20.93 10.84 9.08
CA PHE A 186 -20.15 10.96 7.85
C PHE A 186 -18.68 11.40 8.05
N GLY A 187 -18.10 11.04 9.18
CA GLY A 187 -16.70 11.30 9.48
C GLY A 187 -16.44 12.53 10.35
N ALA A 188 -17.48 13.23 10.84
CA ALA A 188 -17.32 14.39 11.71
C ALA A 188 -16.92 13.98 13.14
N THR A 189 -17.40 12.82 13.62
CA THR A 189 -16.97 12.25 14.91
C THR A 189 -16.69 10.75 14.77
N TRP A 190 -15.79 10.25 15.61
CA TRP A 190 -15.32 8.87 15.54
C TRP A 190 -15.27 8.22 16.92
N ASP A 191 -15.66 6.96 16.94
CA ASP A 191 -15.58 6.09 18.11
C ASP A 191 -15.02 4.73 17.72
N ASN A 192 -14.59 3.93 18.70
CA ASN A 192 -13.98 2.63 18.46
C ASN A 192 -14.97 1.50 18.82
N VAL A 193 -15.06 0.50 17.93
CA VAL A 193 -15.80 -0.73 18.25
C VAL A 193 -15.12 -1.43 19.43
N PRO A 194 -15.83 -1.70 20.54
CA PRO A 194 -15.24 -2.21 21.76
C PRO A 194 -14.42 -3.48 21.57
N ASN A 195 -13.22 -3.52 22.15
CA ASN A 195 -12.32 -4.68 22.18
C ASN A 195 -11.87 -5.19 20.80
N THR A 196 -11.87 -4.32 19.78
CA THR A 196 -11.25 -4.63 18.50
C THR A 196 -9.76 -4.32 18.52
N ASN A 197 -8.98 -5.17 17.83
CA ASN A 197 -7.56 -5.00 17.58
C ASN A 197 -7.33 -5.04 16.06
N ASN A 198 -6.33 -5.79 15.59
CA ASN A 198 -6.10 -5.97 14.16
C ASN A 198 -7.32 -6.61 13.49
N CYS A 199 -7.87 -5.91 12.51
CA CYS A 199 -8.93 -6.38 11.65
C CYS A 199 -8.50 -6.17 10.20
N THR A 200 -8.49 -7.23 9.43
CA THR A 200 -7.97 -7.19 8.04
C THR A 200 -9.05 -6.82 7.04
N GLN A 201 -10.31 -7.15 7.36
CA GLN A 201 -11.41 -6.88 6.44
C GLN A 201 -12.71 -6.66 7.22
N VAL A 202 -13.50 -5.69 6.78
CA VAL A 202 -14.86 -5.43 7.25
C VAL A 202 -15.82 -5.40 6.07
N VAL A 203 -16.99 -6.04 6.24
CA VAL A 203 -18.05 -6.06 5.23
C VAL A 203 -19.42 -5.89 5.89
N SER A 204 -20.39 -5.40 5.13
CA SER A 204 -21.80 -5.28 5.56
C SER A 204 -22.75 -5.52 4.39
N SER A 205 -23.94 -5.98 4.69
CA SER A 205 -25.04 -6.15 3.72
C SER A 205 -25.81 -4.84 3.49
N ASP A 206 -26.77 -4.89 2.55
CA ASP A 206 -27.72 -3.80 2.30
C ASP A 206 -29.04 -3.98 3.07
N VAL A 207 -29.13 -4.97 3.97
CA VAL A 207 -30.40 -5.37 4.61
C VAL A 207 -30.37 -5.32 6.13
N ASP A 208 -29.20 -5.25 6.74
CA ASP A 208 -29.06 -5.15 8.19
C ASP A 208 -27.94 -4.16 8.62
N ASN A 209 -27.84 -3.91 9.93
CA ASN A 209 -26.90 -2.97 10.51
C ASN A 209 -25.67 -3.66 11.11
N TYR A 210 -25.41 -4.92 10.76
CA TYR A 210 -24.21 -5.61 11.23
C TYR A 210 -23.00 -5.28 10.38
N VAL A 211 -21.90 -4.94 11.04
CA VAL A 211 -20.56 -5.04 10.46
C VAL A 211 -19.98 -6.42 10.79
N TRP A 212 -19.55 -7.12 9.77
CA TRP A 212 -18.84 -8.39 9.87
C TRP A 212 -17.35 -8.14 9.76
N MET A 213 -16.55 -8.82 10.57
CA MET A 213 -15.13 -8.53 10.75
C MET A 213 -14.29 -9.79 10.67
N ALA A 214 -13.32 -9.80 9.75
CA ALA A 214 -12.26 -10.80 9.70
C ALA A 214 -11.12 -10.38 10.64
N THR A 215 -10.91 -11.15 11.71
CA THR A 215 -9.94 -10.83 12.76
C THR A 215 -9.00 -12.00 13.04
N THR A 216 -7.88 -11.70 13.71
CA THR A 216 -6.96 -12.74 14.21
C THR A 216 -7.64 -13.68 15.24
N GLY A 217 -8.71 -13.23 15.89
CA GLY A 217 -9.54 -14.02 16.80
C GLY A 217 -10.75 -14.67 16.16
N GLY A 218 -10.79 -14.80 14.81
CA GLY A 218 -11.86 -15.43 14.05
C GLY A 218 -12.85 -14.44 13.44
N LEU A 219 -13.98 -14.97 12.98
CA LEU A 219 -15.08 -14.17 12.44
C LEU A 219 -15.89 -13.56 13.57
N LYS A 220 -16.10 -12.25 13.49
CA LYS A 220 -16.86 -11.47 14.46
C LYS A 220 -17.96 -10.68 13.74
N LYS A 221 -19.00 -10.29 14.49
CA LYS A 221 -19.97 -9.29 14.05
C LYS A 221 -20.33 -8.34 15.18
N TRP A 222 -20.71 -7.13 14.80
CA TRP A 222 -21.13 -6.09 15.74
C TRP A 222 -22.12 -5.15 15.04
N LYS A 223 -22.98 -4.54 15.81
CA LYS A 223 -23.80 -3.40 15.35
C LYS A 223 -23.77 -2.30 16.39
N LEU A 224 -24.05 -1.09 15.95
CA LEU A 224 -24.09 0.08 16.83
C LEU A 224 -25.08 -0.17 17.99
N GLY A 225 -24.60 0.06 19.22
CA GLY A 225 -25.35 -0.17 20.46
C GLY A 225 -25.13 -1.52 21.15
N ASP A 226 -24.48 -2.48 20.49
CA ASP A 226 -24.08 -3.72 21.14
C ASP A 226 -22.94 -3.45 22.13
N ALA A 227 -23.06 -4.01 23.35
CA ALA A 227 -22.05 -3.82 24.42
C ALA A 227 -20.71 -4.51 24.10
N ALA A 228 -20.73 -5.54 23.24
CA ALA A 228 -19.55 -6.29 22.82
C ALA A 228 -19.75 -6.92 21.45
N MET A 229 -18.65 -7.26 20.79
CA MET A 229 -18.67 -8.05 19.57
C MET A 229 -19.19 -9.46 19.82
N THR A 230 -19.99 -9.97 18.91
CA THR A 230 -20.42 -11.37 18.89
C THR A 230 -19.41 -12.21 18.11
N SER A 231 -18.85 -13.24 18.74
CA SER A 231 -18.07 -14.27 18.04
C SER A 231 -19.00 -15.16 17.24
N VAL A 232 -18.69 -15.36 15.98
CA VAL A 232 -19.44 -16.27 15.11
C VAL A 232 -18.75 -17.64 15.16
N PRO A 233 -19.43 -18.70 15.64
CA PRO A 233 -18.80 -19.99 15.89
C PRO A 233 -18.64 -20.80 14.60
N VAL A 234 -17.73 -20.40 13.72
CA VAL A 234 -17.41 -21.12 12.48
C VAL A 234 -16.31 -22.15 12.74
N THR A 235 -15.13 -21.70 13.10
CA THR A 235 -13.97 -22.50 13.51
C THR A 235 -12.96 -21.63 14.27
N ALA A 236 -12.00 -22.25 14.93
CA ALA A 236 -10.92 -21.53 15.60
C ALA A 236 -9.86 -21.05 14.57
N GLY A 237 -9.21 -19.95 14.87
CA GLY A 237 -8.09 -19.42 14.09
C GLY A 237 -8.39 -18.06 13.46
N THR A 238 -7.41 -17.54 12.76
CA THR A 238 -7.51 -16.24 12.07
C THR A 238 -8.43 -16.33 10.86
N CYS A 239 -9.43 -15.47 10.79
CA CYS A 239 -10.23 -15.24 9.58
C CYS A 239 -9.40 -14.37 8.62
N THR A 240 -9.09 -14.90 7.45
CA THR A 240 -8.13 -14.27 6.50
C THR A 240 -8.80 -13.66 5.28
N ALA A 241 -10.03 -14.05 4.97
CA ALA A 241 -10.84 -13.48 3.90
C ALA A 241 -12.32 -13.54 4.26
N LEU A 242 -13.10 -12.55 3.83
CA LEU A 242 -14.52 -12.41 4.15
C LEU A 242 -15.23 -11.62 3.05
N GLU A 243 -16.36 -12.15 2.56
CA GLU A 243 -17.25 -11.43 1.64
C GLU A 243 -18.71 -11.74 1.96
N ILE A 244 -19.60 -10.80 1.63
CA ILE A 244 -21.04 -10.91 1.88
C ILE A 244 -21.84 -10.46 0.66
N SER A 245 -22.96 -11.16 0.36
CA SER A 245 -23.90 -10.68 -0.66
C SER A 245 -24.63 -9.41 -0.20
N LYS A 246 -25.07 -8.58 -1.15
CA LYS A 246 -25.80 -7.35 -0.82
C LYS A 246 -27.09 -7.61 -0.05
N ASP A 247 -27.80 -8.70 -0.36
CA ASP A 247 -29.01 -9.12 0.36
C ASP A 247 -28.72 -9.83 1.69
N GLY A 248 -27.45 -9.97 2.06
CA GLY A 248 -27.02 -10.57 3.32
C GLY A 248 -27.22 -12.08 3.43
N GLU A 249 -27.75 -12.76 2.41
CA GLU A 249 -28.02 -14.20 2.46
C GLU A 249 -26.73 -15.01 2.49
N ILE A 250 -25.76 -14.62 1.63
CA ILE A 250 -24.50 -15.36 1.45
C ILE A 250 -23.38 -14.69 2.23
N ILE A 251 -22.67 -15.47 3.04
CA ILE A 251 -21.40 -15.07 3.65
C ILE A 251 -20.37 -16.14 3.34
N VAL A 252 -19.28 -15.75 2.73
CA VAL A 252 -18.13 -16.62 2.47
C VAL A 252 -16.91 -16.12 3.24
N CYS A 253 -16.23 -17.03 3.93
CA CYS A 253 -15.03 -16.68 4.69
C CYS A 253 -13.98 -17.79 4.65
N ALA A 254 -12.72 -17.40 4.84
CA ALA A 254 -11.60 -18.33 4.93
C ALA A 254 -10.87 -18.20 6.28
N PHE A 255 -10.37 -19.34 6.76
CA PHE A 255 -9.53 -19.43 7.97
C PHE A 255 -8.19 -20.04 7.62
N GLY A 256 -7.15 -19.23 7.72
CA GLY A 256 -5.84 -19.61 7.21
C GLY A 256 -5.85 -19.89 5.70
N ALA A 257 -4.88 -20.68 5.24
CA ALA A 257 -4.64 -20.86 3.80
C ALA A 257 -5.66 -21.78 3.08
N ASN A 258 -6.38 -22.65 3.80
CA ASN A 258 -7.01 -23.79 3.14
C ASN A 258 -8.41 -24.13 3.65
N THR A 259 -8.99 -23.34 4.54
CA THR A 259 -10.29 -23.67 5.12
C THR A 259 -11.31 -22.59 4.77
N THR A 260 -12.29 -22.96 3.93
CA THR A 260 -13.36 -22.07 3.45
C THR A 260 -14.71 -22.53 3.98
N PHE A 261 -15.50 -21.57 4.43
CA PHE A 261 -16.88 -21.79 4.87
C PHE A 261 -17.84 -20.88 4.10
N VAL A 262 -19.04 -21.39 3.86
CA VAL A 262 -20.14 -20.62 3.25
C VAL A 262 -21.38 -20.75 4.13
N SER A 263 -22.02 -19.63 4.37
CA SER A 263 -23.38 -19.53 4.92
C SER A 263 -24.32 -19.09 3.80
N THR A 264 -25.53 -19.65 3.78
CA THR A 264 -26.61 -19.29 2.87
C THR A 264 -27.87 -18.83 3.63
N ASP A 265 -27.72 -18.51 4.91
CA ASP A 265 -28.79 -18.13 5.84
C ASP A 265 -28.40 -16.92 6.71
N GLY A 266 -27.62 -15.99 6.15
CA GLY A 266 -27.22 -14.76 6.84
C GLY A 266 -26.29 -14.99 8.03
N GLY A 267 -25.50 -16.05 7.98
CA GLY A 267 -24.52 -16.37 9.03
C GLY A 267 -25.10 -17.10 10.23
N ALA A 268 -26.30 -17.69 10.12
CA ALA A 268 -26.84 -18.53 11.17
C ALA A 268 -26.13 -19.88 11.21
N ASN A 269 -25.83 -20.46 10.05
CA ASN A 269 -25.07 -21.70 9.90
C ASN A 269 -23.99 -21.57 8.83
N PHE A 270 -22.87 -22.28 9.03
CA PHE A 270 -21.75 -22.32 8.09
C PHE A 270 -21.42 -23.75 7.67
N SER A 271 -21.28 -23.97 6.37
CA SER A 271 -20.89 -25.25 5.77
C SER A 271 -19.42 -25.18 5.34
N ASN A 272 -18.62 -26.16 5.75
CA ASN A 272 -17.24 -26.29 5.29
C ASN A 272 -17.23 -26.70 3.80
N LYS A 273 -16.59 -25.89 2.96
CA LYS A 273 -16.42 -26.09 1.52
C LYS A 273 -14.99 -26.45 1.14
N SER A 274 -14.16 -26.76 2.11
CA SER A 274 -12.79 -27.26 1.89
C SER A 274 -12.79 -28.77 1.80
N GLY A 275 -11.78 -29.33 1.14
CA GLY A 275 -11.54 -30.77 1.12
C GLY A 275 -11.57 -31.36 -0.28
N THR A 276 -11.39 -32.68 -0.35
CA THR A 276 -11.24 -33.43 -1.61
C THR A 276 -12.57 -33.93 -2.19
N ALA A 277 -13.70 -33.57 -1.59
CA ALA A 277 -15.01 -33.86 -2.19
C ALA A 277 -15.12 -33.17 -3.57
N ALA A 278 -15.72 -33.85 -4.53
CA ALA A 278 -15.73 -33.47 -5.93
C ALA A 278 -16.26 -32.04 -6.22
N ASN A 279 -17.06 -31.49 -5.29
CA ASN A 279 -17.72 -30.20 -5.45
C ASN A 279 -17.20 -29.15 -4.45
N ASN A 280 -16.06 -29.38 -3.82
CA ASN A 280 -15.46 -28.45 -2.87
C ASN A 280 -14.28 -27.70 -3.47
N LEU A 281 -13.91 -26.61 -2.80
CA LEU A 281 -12.63 -25.97 -3.01
C LEU A 281 -11.53 -26.90 -2.48
N VAL A 282 -10.84 -27.58 -3.38
CA VAL A 282 -9.74 -28.50 -3.01
C VAL A 282 -8.68 -27.72 -2.23
N PRO A 283 -8.22 -28.20 -1.08
CA PRO A 283 -7.12 -27.58 -0.36
C PRO A 283 -5.90 -27.44 -1.25
N SER A 284 -5.30 -26.25 -1.23
CA SER A 284 -4.06 -25.96 -1.91
C SER A 284 -3.11 -25.29 -0.91
N ASN A 285 -1.83 -25.28 -1.19
CA ASN A 285 -0.86 -24.51 -0.39
C ASN A 285 -0.93 -23.02 -0.70
N ALA A 286 -2.13 -22.48 -0.90
CA ALA A 286 -2.36 -21.07 -1.18
C ALA A 286 -2.28 -20.25 0.12
N PRO A 287 -1.28 -19.40 0.31
CA PRO A 287 -1.21 -18.54 1.48
C PRO A 287 -2.27 -17.43 1.45
N ARG A 288 -2.87 -17.14 0.28
CA ARG A 288 -3.93 -16.15 0.12
C ARG A 288 -5.09 -16.69 -0.71
N ILE A 289 -6.30 -16.32 -0.31
CA ILE A 289 -7.54 -16.52 -1.06
C ILE A 289 -8.35 -15.23 -1.02
N GLU A 290 -8.95 -14.86 -2.16
CA GLU A 290 -9.88 -13.74 -2.28
C GLU A 290 -11.22 -14.24 -2.81
N PHE A 291 -12.30 -13.64 -2.31
CA PHE A 291 -13.66 -13.97 -2.72
C PHE A 291 -14.35 -12.77 -3.36
N ALA A 292 -15.29 -13.07 -4.26
CA ALA A 292 -16.26 -12.10 -4.72
C ALA A 292 -17.64 -12.77 -4.80
N VAL A 293 -18.69 -12.03 -4.44
CA VAL A 293 -20.08 -12.48 -4.51
C VAL A 293 -20.85 -11.54 -5.44
N SER A 294 -21.65 -12.08 -6.34
CA SER A 294 -22.45 -11.28 -7.27
C SER A 294 -23.49 -10.43 -6.55
N ALA A 295 -23.66 -9.19 -7.01
CA ALA A 295 -24.64 -8.26 -6.45
C ALA A 295 -26.08 -8.66 -6.80
N ILE A 296 -26.25 -9.36 -7.92
CA ILE A 296 -27.55 -9.89 -8.38
C ILE A 296 -27.46 -11.40 -8.52
N LYS A 297 -28.59 -12.05 -8.42
CA LYS A 297 -28.72 -13.51 -8.65
C LYS A 297 -28.68 -13.81 -10.16
N ASN A 298 -28.13 -14.97 -10.49
CA ASN A 298 -28.07 -15.49 -11.87
C ASN A 298 -29.47 -15.98 -12.33
N SER A 299 -29.56 -16.50 -13.55
CA SER A 299 -30.81 -16.99 -14.15
C SER A 299 -31.47 -18.17 -13.38
N SER A 300 -30.73 -18.85 -12.51
CA SER A 300 -31.20 -19.92 -11.66
C SER A 300 -31.59 -19.43 -10.26
N ASN A 301 -31.64 -18.11 -10.04
CA ASN A 301 -31.96 -17.45 -8.78
C ASN A 301 -30.95 -17.71 -7.64
N HIS A 302 -29.69 -17.90 -7.98
CA HIS A 302 -28.59 -18.09 -7.05
C HIS A 302 -27.52 -17.00 -7.22
N HIS A 303 -26.80 -16.67 -6.16
CA HIS A 303 -25.60 -15.86 -6.27
C HIS A 303 -24.47 -16.64 -6.93
N SER A 304 -23.69 -15.95 -7.75
CA SER A 304 -22.42 -16.47 -8.24
C SER A 304 -21.29 -16.03 -7.32
N LEU A 305 -20.49 -16.99 -6.87
CA LEU A 305 -19.33 -16.76 -6.01
C LEU A 305 -18.07 -17.13 -6.77
N TYR A 306 -17.04 -16.32 -6.59
CA TYR A 306 -15.73 -16.57 -7.18
C TYR A 306 -14.67 -16.64 -6.09
N ALA A 307 -13.67 -17.50 -6.29
CA ALA A 307 -12.52 -17.64 -5.42
C ALA A 307 -11.23 -17.61 -6.25
N VAL A 308 -10.32 -16.72 -5.91
CA VAL A 308 -8.97 -16.61 -6.49
C VAL A 308 -7.96 -17.04 -5.43
N ARG A 309 -7.15 -18.03 -5.74
CA ARG A 309 -6.12 -18.57 -4.85
C ARG A 309 -4.75 -18.27 -5.39
N THR A 310 -3.90 -17.74 -4.55
CA THR A 310 -2.56 -17.32 -4.93
C THR A 310 -1.51 -17.79 -3.92
N ASN A 311 -0.30 -18.01 -4.42
CA ASN A 311 0.93 -17.86 -3.68
C ASN A 311 1.66 -16.63 -4.24
N SER A 312 2.94 -16.68 -4.53
CA SER A 312 3.55 -15.63 -5.36
C SER A 312 2.87 -15.49 -6.72
N ASN A 313 2.28 -16.57 -7.27
CA ASN A 313 1.57 -16.58 -8.54
C ASN A 313 0.12 -17.07 -8.39
N LEU A 314 -0.62 -17.08 -9.50
CA LEU A 314 -1.96 -17.66 -9.53
C LEU A 314 -1.89 -19.17 -9.39
N LEU A 315 -2.58 -19.71 -8.39
CA LEU A 315 -2.70 -21.16 -8.20
C LEU A 315 -3.98 -21.71 -8.83
N SER A 316 -5.10 -21.05 -8.64
CA SER A 316 -6.37 -21.49 -9.21
C SER A 316 -7.46 -20.44 -9.10
N MET A 317 -8.43 -20.51 -10.01
CA MET A 317 -9.68 -19.76 -9.90
C MET A 317 -10.86 -20.73 -9.97
N HIS A 318 -11.82 -20.47 -9.10
CA HIS A 318 -13.04 -21.30 -8.96
C HIS A 318 -14.28 -20.43 -9.03
N VAL A 319 -15.35 -21.01 -9.52
CA VAL A 319 -16.70 -20.41 -9.52
C VAL A 319 -17.72 -21.36 -8.95
N SER A 320 -18.69 -20.80 -8.24
CA SER A 320 -19.94 -21.43 -7.84
C SER A 320 -21.10 -20.61 -8.39
N HIS A 321 -22.10 -21.25 -9.02
CA HIS A 321 -23.32 -20.61 -9.49
C HIS A 321 -24.55 -21.04 -8.71
N ASP A 322 -24.36 -21.61 -7.52
CA ASP A 322 -25.38 -22.22 -6.66
C ASP A 322 -25.17 -21.86 -5.19
N ASP A 323 -24.94 -20.57 -4.91
CA ASP A 323 -24.78 -20.01 -3.55
C ASP A 323 -23.61 -20.64 -2.77
N GLY A 324 -22.57 -21.10 -3.47
CA GLY A 324 -21.42 -21.77 -2.87
C GLY A 324 -21.65 -23.24 -2.50
N ALA A 325 -22.75 -23.84 -2.97
CA ALA A 325 -23.02 -25.26 -2.72
C ALA A 325 -22.00 -26.15 -3.43
N THR A 326 -21.70 -25.85 -4.70
CA THR A 326 -20.68 -26.55 -5.49
C THR A 326 -19.70 -25.58 -6.12
N TRP A 327 -18.45 -25.99 -6.26
CA TRP A 327 -17.37 -25.18 -6.81
C TRP A 327 -16.70 -25.89 -7.98
N THR A 328 -16.51 -25.16 -9.07
CA THR A 328 -15.81 -25.67 -10.26
C THR A 328 -14.59 -24.82 -10.53
N GLN A 329 -13.43 -25.48 -10.67
CA GLN A 329 -12.20 -24.83 -11.09
C GLN A 329 -12.28 -24.52 -12.58
N PHE A 330 -12.08 -23.26 -12.98
CA PHE A 330 -12.05 -22.83 -14.37
C PHE A 330 -10.68 -22.33 -14.82
N VAL A 331 -9.76 -22.06 -13.87
CA VAL A 331 -8.34 -21.82 -14.11
C VAL A 331 -7.53 -22.63 -13.10
N GLY A 332 -6.55 -23.39 -13.59
CA GLY A 332 -5.65 -24.19 -12.75
C GLY A 332 -4.20 -23.73 -12.82
N ALA A 333 -3.35 -24.32 -11.98
CA ALA A 333 -1.91 -24.02 -11.93
C ALA A 333 -1.14 -24.34 -13.23
N SER A 334 -1.71 -25.15 -14.12
CA SER A 334 -1.14 -25.40 -15.47
C SER A 334 -1.41 -24.25 -16.47
N GLY A 335 -2.02 -23.22 -15.98
CA GLY A 335 -2.07 -21.93 -16.63
C GLY A 335 -3.41 -21.51 -17.20
N PRO A 336 -3.71 -20.22 -17.00
CA PRO A 336 -4.41 -19.41 -17.97
C PRO A 336 -3.56 -19.34 -19.26
N PRO A 337 -4.08 -18.72 -20.34
CA PRO A 337 -3.26 -18.38 -21.47
C PRO A 337 -1.92 -17.78 -21.03
N SER A 338 -0.83 -18.12 -21.68
CA SER A 338 0.54 -17.67 -21.33
C SER A 338 0.69 -16.14 -21.18
N GLU A 339 -0.29 -15.39 -21.61
CA GLU A 339 -0.39 -13.94 -21.53
C GLU A 339 -1.03 -13.44 -20.21
N PHE A 340 -1.63 -14.33 -19.43
CA PHE A 340 -2.32 -13.99 -18.17
C PHE A 340 -1.36 -14.10 -16.97
N ASP A 341 -0.28 -13.35 -17.01
CA ASP A 341 0.63 -13.20 -15.88
C ASP A 341 0.20 -11.95 -15.06
N ILE A 342 -0.88 -12.12 -14.29
CA ILE A 342 -1.48 -11.02 -13.55
C ILE A 342 -0.69 -10.64 -12.29
N PHE A 343 0.00 -11.58 -11.65
CA PHE A 343 0.61 -11.36 -10.34
C PHE A 343 2.12 -11.19 -10.38
N ARG A 344 2.81 -11.75 -11.35
CA ARG A 344 4.27 -11.65 -11.51
C ARG A 344 5.01 -11.82 -10.18
N ASP A 345 4.78 -12.96 -9.51
CA ASP A 345 5.31 -13.30 -8.20
C ASP A 345 4.83 -12.45 -7.00
N GLN A 346 3.82 -11.59 -7.17
CA GLN A 346 3.26 -10.75 -6.10
C GLN A 346 1.84 -11.16 -5.67
N GLY A 347 1.39 -12.38 -5.98
CA GLY A 347 0.01 -12.83 -5.73
C GLY A 347 -0.42 -12.85 -4.26
N THR A 348 0.52 -12.90 -3.31
CA THR A 348 0.22 -12.73 -1.88
C THR A 348 0.05 -11.27 -1.48
N TYR A 349 0.52 -10.35 -2.31
CA TYR A 349 0.53 -8.91 -2.05
C TYR A 349 -0.66 -8.18 -2.67
N ASN A 350 -0.93 -8.38 -3.96
CA ASN A 350 -1.83 -7.55 -4.77
C ASN A 350 -3.05 -8.29 -5.36
N SER A 351 -3.49 -9.41 -4.78
CA SER A 351 -4.66 -10.16 -5.28
C SER A 351 -5.97 -9.52 -4.84
N ILE A 352 -6.86 -9.22 -5.79
CA ILE A 352 -8.23 -8.76 -5.55
C ILE A 352 -9.15 -9.23 -6.68
N VAL A 353 -10.43 -9.49 -6.38
CA VAL A 353 -11.45 -9.88 -7.35
C VAL A 353 -12.78 -9.21 -7.02
N THR A 354 -13.55 -8.82 -8.05
CA THR A 354 -14.91 -8.31 -7.90
C THR A 354 -15.80 -8.79 -9.03
N VAL A 355 -17.10 -8.96 -8.76
CA VAL A 355 -18.09 -9.29 -9.79
C VAL A 355 -18.65 -7.99 -10.38
N VAL A 356 -18.84 -7.96 -11.69
CA VAL A 356 -19.50 -6.83 -12.36
C VAL A 356 -20.94 -6.73 -11.89
N PRO A 357 -21.44 -5.57 -11.42
CA PRO A 357 -22.70 -5.47 -10.67
C PRO A 357 -23.94 -6.05 -11.35
N ASN A 358 -24.04 -5.91 -12.67
CA ASN A 358 -25.19 -6.34 -13.46
C ASN A 358 -24.94 -7.62 -14.27
N ASP A 359 -23.84 -8.32 -13.99
CA ASP A 359 -23.42 -9.50 -14.75
C ASP A 359 -22.72 -10.52 -13.83
N PRO A 360 -23.49 -11.48 -13.26
CA PRO A 360 -22.94 -12.45 -12.31
C PRO A 360 -21.95 -13.45 -12.93
N GLU A 361 -21.80 -13.44 -14.27
CA GLU A 361 -20.86 -14.28 -15.01
C GLU A 361 -19.60 -13.51 -15.49
N GLN A 362 -19.42 -12.26 -15.01
CA GLN A 362 -18.28 -11.44 -15.35
C GLN A 362 -17.58 -10.91 -14.11
N ILE A 363 -16.25 -11.07 -14.08
CA ILE A 363 -15.41 -10.59 -12.98
C ILE A 363 -14.32 -9.66 -13.49
N LEU A 364 -13.86 -8.78 -12.61
CA LEU A 364 -12.58 -8.10 -12.73
C LEU A 364 -11.61 -8.67 -11.70
N ILE A 365 -10.37 -8.86 -12.11
CA ILE A 365 -9.31 -9.40 -11.28
C ILE A 365 -8.16 -8.40 -11.32
N GLY A 366 -7.72 -7.93 -10.16
CA GLY A 366 -6.58 -7.06 -9.98
C GLY A 366 -5.38 -7.81 -9.46
N GLY A 367 -4.26 -7.47 -9.97
CA GLY A 367 -2.93 -7.80 -9.57
C GLY A 367 -2.06 -6.62 -9.96
N ILE A 368 -0.97 -6.84 -10.70
CA ILE A 368 -0.17 -5.74 -11.27
C ILE A 368 -1.02 -4.92 -12.25
N ASP A 369 -1.74 -5.57 -13.14
CA ASP A 369 -2.76 -4.94 -14.01
C ASP A 369 -4.14 -5.45 -13.64
N ILE A 370 -5.19 -4.81 -14.19
CA ILE A 370 -6.57 -5.27 -14.06
C ILE A 370 -6.97 -6.03 -15.31
N TRP A 371 -7.56 -7.19 -15.09
CA TRP A 371 -8.09 -8.06 -16.13
C TRP A 371 -9.58 -8.28 -15.95
N ARG A 372 -10.28 -8.42 -17.06
CA ARG A 372 -11.67 -8.85 -17.14
C ARG A 372 -11.71 -10.30 -17.57
N TRP A 373 -12.53 -11.10 -16.91
CA TRP A 373 -12.92 -12.42 -17.40
C TRP A 373 -14.45 -12.46 -17.55
N LYS A 374 -14.89 -12.97 -18.72
CA LYS A 374 -16.31 -13.19 -19.01
C LYS A 374 -16.53 -14.66 -19.33
N GLN A 375 -17.47 -15.28 -18.62
CA GLN A 375 -17.91 -16.65 -18.91
C GLN A 375 -18.66 -16.70 -20.23
N THR A 376 -18.36 -17.69 -21.06
CA THR A 376 -19.01 -17.94 -22.35
C THR A 376 -19.56 -19.35 -22.47
N VAL A 377 -19.12 -20.28 -21.59
CA VAL A 377 -19.60 -21.66 -21.49
C VAL A 377 -19.93 -21.95 -20.04
N ASN A 378 -21.06 -22.60 -19.80
CA ASN A 378 -21.56 -22.83 -18.43
C ASN A 378 -21.11 -24.18 -17.83
N ASN A 379 -20.85 -25.19 -18.67
CA ASN A 379 -20.49 -26.52 -18.16
C ASN A 379 -19.50 -27.26 -19.09
N PRO A 380 -18.24 -27.43 -18.67
CA PRO A 380 -17.63 -26.77 -17.52
C PRO A 380 -17.52 -25.26 -17.77
N PRO A 381 -17.51 -24.43 -16.68
CA PRO A 381 -17.34 -22.99 -16.85
C PRO A 381 -16.04 -22.65 -17.57
N SER A 382 -16.13 -21.87 -18.62
CA SER A 382 -14.95 -21.35 -19.35
C SER A 382 -15.29 -20.00 -19.96
N GLY A 383 -14.25 -19.19 -20.26
CA GLY A 383 -14.43 -17.84 -20.76
C GLY A 383 -13.14 -17.23 -21.28
N GLY A 384 -13.22 -15.97 -21.67
CA GLY A 384 -12.10 -15.19 -22.19
C GLY A 384 -11.55 -14.20 -21.18
N PHE A 385 -10.23 -14.01 -21.18
CA PHE A 385 -9.54 -12.97 -20.44
C PHE A 385 -9.22 -11.79 -21.34
N GLN A 386 -9.40 -10.59 -20.84
CA GLN A 386 -9.04 -9.33 -21.49
C GLN A 386 -8.32 -8.43 -20.48
N LYS A 387 -7.11 -8.00 -20.81
CA LYS A 387 -6.42 -6.96 -20.03
C LYS A 387 -7.12 -5.62 -20.29
N ILE A 388 -7.49 -4.91 -19.24
CA ILE A 388 -8.23 -3.63 -19.31
C ILE A 388 -7.47 -2.47 -18.69
N SER A 389 -6.28 -2.70 -18.16
CA SER A 389 -5.36 -1.66 -17.72
C SER A 389 -3.93 -2.02 -18.08
N LEU A 390 -3.05 -1.01 -18.07
CA LEU A 390 -1.62 -1.21 -18.32
C LEU A 390 -0.80 -0.18 -17.51
N TRP A 391 -0.05 -0.65 -16.52
CA TRP A 391 0.77 0.20 -15.65
C TRP A 391 1.99 0.80 -16.36
N SER A 392 2.55 0.11 -17.37
CA SER A 392 3.80 0.46 -18.05
C SER A 392 3.66 1.52 -19.15
N VAL A 393 2.49 2.12 -19.30
CA VAL A 393 2.26 3.26 -20.20
C VAL A 393 2.32 4.58 -19.44
N PRO A 394 2.51 5.73 -20.11
CA PRO A 394 2.46 7.03 -19.46
C PRO A 394 1.15 7.26 -18.68
N GLN A 395 1.21 7.96 -17.55
CA GLN A 395 0.06 8.21 -16.66
C GLN A 395 -1.13 8.89 -17.34
N ASN A 396 -0.91 9.60 -18.42
CA ASN A 396 -1.96 10.25 -19.22
C ASN A 396 -2.55 9.36 -20.32
N ALA A 397 -2.10 8.12 -20.45
CA ALA A 397 -2.68 7.16 -21.37
C ALA A 397 -4.05 6.69 -20.86
N SER A 398 -5.01 6.54 -21.76
CA SER A 398 -6.40 6.19 -21.42
C SER A 398 -6.58 4.80 -20.78
N ILE A 399 -5.57 3.93 -20.84
CA ILE A 399 -5.57 2.61 -20.22
C ILE A 399 -4.63 2.52 -19.00
N TYR A 400 -4.06 3.65 -18.56
CA TYR A 400 -3.15 3.66 -17.43
C TYR A 400 -3.92 3.44 -16.12
N VAL A 401 -3.47 2.44 -15.37
CA VAL A 401 -3.74 2.26 -13.93
C VAL A 401 -2.41 1.91 -13.32
N HIS A 402 -2.08 2.49 -12.18
CA HIS A 402 -0.86 2.15 -11.46
C HIS A 402 -0.85 0.66 -11.09
N ALA A 403 0.33 0.07 -10.98
CA ALA A 403 0.50 -1.32 -10.57
C ALA A 403 -0.06 -1.59 -9.17
N ASP A 404 -0.25 -2.88 -8.88
CA ASP A 404 -0.52 -3.42 -7.55
C ASP A 404 -1.88 -2.99 -6.99
N ASN A 405 -2.94 -3.61 -7.53
CA ASN A 405 -4.32 -3.31 -7.16
C ASN A 405 -4.72 -4.07 -5.88
N HIS A 406 -5.34 -3.36 -4.92
CA HIS A 406 -5.67 -3.85 -3.59
C HIS A 406 -7.14 -3.71 -3.23
N GLU A 407 -7.85 -2.79 -3.86
CA GLU A 407 -9.27 -2.56 -3.61
C GLU A 407 -10.02 -2.27 -4.91
N MET A 408 -11.25 -2.77 -5.00
CA MET A 408 -12.11 -2.62 -6.17
C MET A 408 -13.55 -2.39 -5.74
N LYS A 409 -14.13 -1.23 -6.04
CA LYS A 409 -15.50 -0.88 -5.67
C LYS A 409 -16.28 -0.27 -6.83
N TRP A 410 -17.54 -0.67 -6.92
CA TRP A 410 -18.53 -0.13 -7.85
C TRP A 410 -19.50 0.81 -7.14
N ASP A 411 -19.83 1.95 -7.75
CA ASP A 411 -21.00 2.71 -7.32
C ASP A 411 -22.29 2.22 -8.00
N SER A 412 -23.43 2.76 -7.59
CA SER A 412 -24.73 2.38 -8.14
C SER A 412 -24.94 2.81 -9.61
N ASN A 413 -24.06 3.65 -10.15
CA ASN A 413 -24.08 4.10 -11.54
C ASN A 413 -23.01 3.44 -12.41
N ASN A 414 -22.45 2.32 -11.94
CA ASN A 414 -21.39 1.57 -12.62
C ASN A 414 -20.07 2.35 -12.81
N ARG A 415 -19.82 3.39 -12.02
CA ARG A 415 -18.48 3.95 -11.86
C ARG A 415 -17.67 2.98 -11.03
N PHE A 416 -16.47 2.71 -11.47
CA PHE A 416 -15.59 1.76 -10.80
C PHE A 416 -14.33 2.46 -10.29
N TYR A 417 -13.98 2.16 -9.06
CA TYR A 417 -12.82 2.68 -8.34
C TYR A 417 -11.84 1.55 -8.08
N ALA A 418 -10.59 1.76 -8.44
CA ALA A 418 -9.49 0.85 -8.13
C ALA A 418 -8.48 1.56 -7.21
N GLY A 419 -8.24 0.99 -6.04
CA GLY A 419 -7.18 1.40 -5.12
C GLY A 419 -5.91 0.60 -5.41
N ASN A 420 -4.78 1.28 -5.61
CA ASN A 420 -3.51 0.69 -6.00
C ASN A 420 -2.34 1.42 -5.30
N ASP A 421 -1.09 1.02 -5.59
CA ASP A 421 0.09 1.62 -4.96
C ASP A 421 0.39 3.05 -5.44
N GLY A 422 -0.26 3.51 -6.50
CA GLY A 422 -0.22 4.89 -6.98
C GLY A 422 -1.41 5.75 -6.53
N GLY A 423 -2.36 5.20 -5.76
CA GLY A 423 -3.54 5.92 -5.27
C GLY A 423 -4.86 5.37 -5.75
N VAL A 424 -5.70 6.21 -6.34
CA VAL A 424 -7.04 5.85 -6.83
C VAL A 424 -7.13 6.06 -8.33
N SER A 425 -7.57 5.04 -9.06
CA SER A 425 -7.90 5.10 -10.48
C SER A 425 -9.40 4.87 -10.69
N ILE A 426 -10.00 5.56 -11.65
CA ILE A 426 -11.44 5.50 -11.89
C ILE A 426 -11.76 5.24 -13.36
N THR A 427 -12.77 4.41 -13.61
CA THR A 427 -13.39 4.24 -14.93
C THR A 427 -14.90 4.42 -14.85
N THR A 428 -15.52 4.89 -15.93
CA THR A 428 -16.98 5.02 -16.09
C THR A 428 -17.53 4.23 -17.28
N ASP A 429 -16.67 3.47 -17.94
CA ASP A 429 -16.96 2.72 -19.15
C ASP A 429 -16.49 1.26 -19.07
N TYR A 430 -16.55 0.70 -17.86
CA TYR A 430 -16.17 -0.69 -17.56
C TYR A 430 -14.71 -1.02 -17.88
N GLY A 431 -13.79 -0.04 -17.71
CA GLY A 431 -12.35 -0.23 -17.89
C GLY A 431 -11.88 -0.10 -19.34
N ASN A 432 -12.67 0.49 -20.23
CA ASN A 432 -12.18 0.85 -21.56
C ASN A 432 -11.28 2.10 -21.49
N THR A 433 -11.61 3.03 -20.60
CA THR A 433 -10.76 4.18 -20.29
C THR A 433 -10.66 4.41 -18.77
N TRP A 434 -9.53 4.92 -18.34
CA TRP A 434 -9.20 5.19 -16.94
C TRP A 434 -8.66 6.60 -16.76
N PHE A 435 -8.81 7.14 -15.57
CA PHE A 435 -8.13 8.36 -15.15
C PHE A 435 -7.65 8.24 -13.70
N VAL A 436 -6.51 8.85 -13.41
CA VAL A 436 -5.93 8.94 -12.08
C VAL A 436 -6.69 10.01 -11.27
N ALA A 437 -7.10 9.66 -10.06
CA ALA A 437 -7.96 10.48 -9.21
C ALA A 437 -7.28 10.78 -7.86
N ASN A 438 -6.11 11.41 -7.91
CA ASN A 438 -5.25 11.62 -6.74
C ASN A 438 -5.21 13.06 -6.21
N ARG A 439 -5.93 14.00 -6.83
CA ARG A 439 -5.85 15.41 -6.42
C ARG A 439 -6.22 15.61 -4.94
N GLY A 440 -5.21 16.00 -4.12
CA GLY A 440 -5.34 16.16 -2.68
C GLY A 440 -5.30 14.86 -1.88
N TYR A 441 -5.03 13.72 -2.52
CA TYR A 441 -4.88 12.43 -1.85
C TYR A 441 -3.41 12.19 -1.46
N ASN A 442 -2.96 12.90 -0.45
CA ASN A 442 -1.55 13.02 -0.07
C ASN A 442 -1.10 11.86 0.83
N VAL A 443 -0.99 10.66 0.26
CA VAL A 443 -0.61 9.42 0.96
C VAL A 443 0.70 8.82 0.44
N THR A 444 1.46 9.56 -0.35
CA THR A 444 2.77 9.17 -0.89
C THR A 444 3.75 8.83 0.24
N GLN A 445 4.48 7.74 0.11
CA GLN A 445 5.43 7.25 1.11
C GLN A 445 6.86 7.61 0.68
N PHE A 446 7.46 8.60 1.33
CA PHE A 446 8.83 9.02 1.05
C PHE A 446 9.85 8.17 1.81
N TYR A 447 10.91 7.74 1.12
CA TYR A 447 12.11 7.15 1.70
C TYR A 447 13.15 8.21 2.05
N GLY A 448 13.41 9.16 1.14
CA GLY A 448 14.36 10.25 1.30
C GLY A 448 13.84 11.56 0.73
N ILE A 449 14.38 12.70 1.19
CA ILE A 449 13.97 14.05 0.76
C ILE A 449 15.18 14.97 0.68
N ALA A 450 15.29 15.73 -0.39
CA ALA A 450 16.27 16.78 -0.61
C ALA A 450 15.63 18.13 -0.92
N PHE A 451 16.37 19.20 -0.64
CA PHE A 451 15.97 20.57 -0.92
C PHE A 451 17.10 21.34 -1.57
N ASP A 452 16.76 22.23 -2.47
CA ASP A 452 17.70 23.24 -2.90
C ASP A 452 17.60 24.52 -2.06
N ARG A 453 18.53 25.44 -2.30
CA ARG A 453 18.57 26.75 -1.63
C ARG A 453 17.39 27.66 -1.97
N ASP A 454 16.70 27.40 -3.09
CA ASP A 454 15.60 28.20 -3.61
C ASP A 454 14.22 27.64 -3.14
N GLY A 455 14.24 26.50 -2.46
CA GLY A 455 13.07 25.86 -1.85
C GLY A 455 12.45 24.77 -2.71
N ALA A 456 13.04 24.38 -3.83
CA ALA A 456 12.60 23.22 -4.57
C ALA A 456 12.81 21.94 -3.76
N VAL A 457 11.93 20.97 -3.94
CA VAL A 457 11.90 19.72 -3.18
C VAL A 457 12.03 18.54 -4.14
N MET A 458 12.86 17.58 -3.79
CA MET A 458 12.94 16.28 -4.44
C MET A 458 12.80 15.19 -3.40
N GLY A 459 12.15 14.08 -3.75
CA GLY A 459 12.03 12.96 -2.83
C GLY A 459 11.89 11.63 -3.54
N GLY A 460 12.61 10.63 -3.04
CA GLY A 460 12.46 9.25 -3.44
C GLY A 460 11.28 8.62 -2.71
N THR A 461 10.46 7.86 -3.42
CA THR A 461 9.20 7.33 -2.89
C THR A 461 9.03 5.85 -3.19
N GLN A 462 8.33 5.15 -2.30
CA GLN A 462 7.92 3.78 -2.55
C GLN A 462 6.91 3.74 -3.69
N ASP A 463 7.14 2.88 -4.68
CA ASP A 463 6.29 2.56 -5.83
C ASP A 463 6.01 3.72 -6.80
N ASN A 464 6.34 4.98 -6.45
CA ASN A 464 6.03 6.18 -7.24
C ASN A 464 7.28 6.91 -7.76
N GLY A 465 8.45 6.29 -7.67
CA GLY A 465 9.71 6.79 -8.21
C GLY A 465 10.30 7.96 -7.44
N THR A 466 11.12 8.75 -8.11
CA THR A 466 11.66 10.00 -7.57
C THR A 466 10.82 11.16 -8.08
N LEU A 467 10.33 11.98 -7.15
CA LEU A 467 9.42 13.10 -7.39
C LEU A 467 10.13 14.44 -7.19
N TYR A 468 9.78 15.43 -7.98
CA TYR A 468 10.39 16.77 -7.93
C TYR A 468 9.35 17.88 -8.09
N ASN A 469 9.44 18.89 -7.23
CA ASN A 469 8.66 20.12 -7.29
C ASN A 469 9.58 21.35 -7.16
N ASN A 470 9.52 22.25 -8.10
CA ASN A 470 10.26 23.51 -8.08
C ASN A 470 9.37 24.73 -7.83
N HIS A 471 8.15 24.54 -7.40
CA HIS A 471 7.13 25.57 -7.12
C HIS A 471 6.79 26.49 -8.31
N THR A 472 7.19 26.12 -9.53
CA THR A 472 6.92 26.97 -10.72
C THR A 472 5.76 26.43 -11.56
N LEU A 473 5.24 25.22 -11.25
CA LEU A 473 4.41 24.46 -12.18
C LEU A 473 2.90 24.69 -12.02
N SER A 474 2.41 25.10 -10.87
CA SER A 474 0.97 25.39 -10.72
C SER A 474 0.61 26.08 -9.40
N THR A 475 -0.68 26.46 -9.28
CA THR A 475 -1.29 26.94 -8.02
C THR A 475 -1.47 25.79 -7.00
N TYR A 476 -1.23 24.55 -7.41
CA TYR A 476 -1.29 23.35 -6.60
C TYR A 476 0.12 22.82 -6.36
N GLN A 477 0.29 22.01 -5.35
CA GLN A 477 1.57 21.38 -4.99
C GLN A 477 1.80 20.13 -5.84
N GLU A 478 1.94 20.34 -7.13
CA GLU A 478 2.17 19.28 -8.11
C GLU A 478 3.64 18.90 -8.17
N PHE A 479 3.87 17.60 -8.06
CA PHE A 479 5.18 17.01 -8.30
C PHE A 479 5.19 16.33 -9.67
N ARG A 480 6.32 16.38 -10.34
CA ARG A 480 6.59 15.55 -11.51
C ARG A 480 7.44 14.37 -11.12
N GLN A 481 7.16 13.22 -11.68
CA GLN A 481 8.04 12.06 -11.58
C GLN A 481 9.27 12.29 -12.45
N VAL A 482 10.47 12.19 -11.86
CA VAL A 482 11.75 12.39 -12.54
C VAL A 482 12.59 11.12 -12.60
N GLY A 483 12.24 10.09 -11.86
CA GLY A 483 12.82 8.74 -11.88
C GLY A 483 11.75 7.69 -11.68
N GLY A 484 11.97 6.46 -12.13
CA GLY A 484 11.06 5.32 -11.97
C GLY A 484 11.50 4.38 -10.83
N GLY A 485 10.77 3.28 -10.64
CA GLY A 485 11.02 2.27 -9.60
C GLY A 485 10.70 2.79 -8.19
N ASP A 486 11.31 2.19 -7.16
CA ASP A 486 11.35 2.76 -5.82
C ASP A 486 12.49 3.79 -5.77
N GLY A 487 12.13 5.05 -5.61
CA GLY A 487 13.12 6.10 -5.36
C GLY A 487 13.53 6.06 -3.90
N PHE A 488 14.84 6.13 -3.63
CA PHE A 488 15.35 6.17 -2.25
C PHE A 488 15.97 7.52 -1.92
N GLU A 489 17.22 7.53 -1.44
CA GLU A 489 17.89 8.77 -1.14
C GLU A 489 18.09 9.61 -2.41
N CYS A 490 17.96 10.89 -2.25
CA CYS A 490 18.15 11.86 -3.31
C CYS A 490 18.80 13.12 -2.76
N GLU A 491 19.52 13.84 -3.63
CA GLU A 491 20.25 15.05 -3.25
C GLU A 491 20.12 16.11 -4.34
N ILE A 492 20.04 17.36 -3.92
CA ILE A 492 20.12 18.53 -4.79
C ILE A 492 21.30 19.38 -4.34
N SER A 493 22.19 19.73 -5.26
CA SER A 493 23.33 20.60 -4.96
C SER A 493 22.84 21.97 -4.46
N TYR A 494 23.34 22.37 -3.31
CA TYR A 494 23.07 23.68 -2.75
C TYR A 494 23.70 24.81 -3.59
N PHE A 495 24.89 24.58 -4.13
CA PHE A 495 25.60 25.57 -4.94
C PHE A 495 25.07 25.63 -6.37
N ASN A 496 24.73 24.50 -6.96
CA ASN A 496 24.18 24.41 -8.31
C ASN A 496 22.93 23.54 -8.36
N PRO A 497 21.73 24.12 -8.16
CA PRO A 497 20.48 23.36 -8.15
C PRO A 497 20.15 22.59 -9.45
N ALA A 498 20.91 22.77 -10.52
CA ALA A 498 20.76 21.94 -11.72
C ALA A 498 21.33 20.54 -11.51
N VAL A 499 22.28 20.38 -10.57
CA VAL A 499 22.88 19.09 -10.24
C VAL A 499 22.04 18.37 -9.22
N MET A 500 21.57 17.19 -9.59
CA MET A 500 20.74 16.33 -8.76
C MET A 500 21.23 14.90 -8.81
N ILE A 501 21.05 14.18 -7.72
CA ILE A 501 21.34 12.76 -7.57
C ILE A 501 20.05 12.07 -7.15
N SER A 502 19.73 10.95 -7.75
CA SER A 502 18.65 10.05 -7.31
C SER A 502 19.14 8.63 -7.26
N THR A 503 18.57 7.84 -6.37
CA THR A 503 18.89 6.42 -6.25
C THR A 503 17.64 5.58 -6.37
N ILE A 504 17.80 4.39 -6.88
CA ILE A 504 16.84 3.29 -6.77
C ILE A 504 17.55 2.09 -6.12
N TYR A 505 16.84 0.95 -5.97
CA TYR A 505 17.39 -0.24 -5.32
C TYR A 505 18.75 -0.68 -5.92
N TYR A 506 19.54 -1.40 -5.12
CA TYR A 506 20.75 -2.13 -5.50
C TYR A 506 21.88 -1.25 -6.07
N ASN A 507 22.16 -0.12 -5.39
CA ASN A 507 23.20 0.85 -5.78
C ASN A 507 23.02 1.45 -7.18
N ASN A 508 21.81 1.50 -7.69
CA ASN A 508 21.54 2.17 -8.93
C ASN A 508 21.41 3.67 -8.68
N ILE A 509 22.46 4.42 -9.04
CA ILE A 509 22.57 5.84 -8.80
C ILE A 509 22.50 6.58 -10.13
N SER A 510 21.68 7.61 -10.21
CA SER A 510 21.53 8.46 -11.39
C SER A 510 21.81 9.91 -11.05
N ARG A 511 22.33 10.63 -12.04
CA ARG A 511 22.67 12.04 -11.98
C ARG A 511 21.92 12.82 -13.04
N SER A 512 21.48 14.02 -12.68
CA SER A 512 21.02 15.06 -13.60
C SER A 512 21.90 16.31 -13.48
N GLY A 513 22.12 16.99 -14.58
CA GLY A 513 22.76 18.31 -14.65
C GLY A 513 21.81 19.43 -15.10
N ASP A 514 20.51 19.13 -15.24
CA ASP A 514 19.51 20.01 -15.85
C ASP A 514 18.18 20.03 -15.09
N LYS A 515 18.24 19.96 -13.75
CA LYS A 515 17.08 19.95 -12.85
C LYS A 515 16.13 18.76 -13.08
N GLY A 516 16.70 17.58 -13.32
CA GLY A 516 15.93 16.34 -13.49
C GLY A 516 15.17 16.25 -14.82
N ASN A 517 15.57 17.02 -15.85
CA ASN A 517 14.97 16.84 -17.19
C ASN A 517 15.60 15.66 -17.93
N THR A 518 16.90 15.45 -17.76
CA THR A 518 17.61 14.27 -18.24
C THR A 518 18.44 13.64 -17.12
N TRP A 519 18.60 12.32 -17.19
CA TRP A 519 19.33 11.54 -16.20
C TRP A 519 20.36 10.65 -16.88
N SER A 520 21.53 10.52 -16.26
CA SER A 520 22.55 9.56 -16.63
C SER A 520 22.82 8.66 -15.44
N THR A 521 22.79 7.36 -15.66
CA THR A 521 23.14 6.39 -14.62
C THR A 521 24.66 6.37 -14.45
N PHE A 522 25.14 6.36 -13.21
CA PHE A 522 26.53 6.06 -12.95
C PHE A 522 26.75 4.56 -13.18
N GLU A 523 27.64 4.23 -14.10
CA GLU A 523 28.22 2.90 -14.08
C GLU A 523 28.98 2.75 -12.76
N PRO A 524 28.61 1.78 -11.91
CA PRO A 524 29.25 1.66 -10.62
C PRO A 524 30.75 1.41 -10.83
N LEU A 525 31.58 2.25 -10.25
CA LEU A 525 33.03 2.05 -10.16
C LEU A 525 33.40 0.80 -9.31
N LEU A 526 32.40 0.07 -8.86
CA LEU A 526 32.54 -1.15 -8.09
C LEU A 526 32.51 -2.35 -9.03
N PRO A 527 33.49 -3.25 -8.95
CA PRO A 527 33.46 -4.51 -9.70
C PRO A 527 32.23 -5.32 -9.26
N GLY A 528 31.35 -5.62 -10.19
CA GLY A 528 30.14 -6.38 -9.93
C GLY A 528 28.90 -5.51 -10.01
N SER A 529 28.45 -5.34 -11.25
CA SER A 529 27.26 -4.62 -11.61
C SER A 529 25.97 -5.33 -11.18
N TYR A 530 25.00 -4.57 -10.81
CA TYR A 530 23.58 -4.69 -11.11
C TYR A 530 22.76 -5.96 -10.84
N ASP A 531 23.30 -7.06 -10.33
CA ASP A 531 22.49 -8.25 -10.13
C ASP A 531 21.85 -8.27 -8.73
N PRO A 532 20.55 -8.62 -8.62
CA PRO A 532 19.92 -8.87 -7.33
C PRO A 532 20.72 -9.93 -6.56
N PRO A 533 20.78 -9.83 -5.24
CA PRO A 533 21.54 -10.79 -4.44
C PRO A 533 21.11 -12.21 -4.75
N GLY A 534 22.04 -13.06 -5.16
CA GLY A 534 21.86 -14.51 -5.19
C GLY A 534 21.82 -15.21 -6.54
N THR A 535 21.91 -14.52 -7.68
CA THR A 535 21.81 -15.17 -8.99
C THR A 535 23.13 -15.61 -9.58
N ASP A 536 24.28 -15.02 -9.20
CA ASP A 536 25.57 -15.29 -9.83
C ASP A 536 26.80 -15.25 -8.91
N GLY A 537 26.61 -15.01 -7.61
CA GLY A 537 27.71 -14.86 -6.66
C GLY A 537 28.32 -13.45 -6.64
N SER A 538 27.64 -12.47 -7.21
CA SER A 538 28.02 -11.05 -7.16
C SER A 538 27.94 -10.48 -5.73
N PRO A 539 28.66 -9.39 -5.43
CA PRO A 539 28.60 -8.77 -4.11
C PRO A 539 27.17 -8.31 -3.78
N PHE A 540 26.77 -8.51 -2.53
CA PHE A 540 25.49 -8.06 -2.02
C PHE A 540 25.37 -6.53 -2.13
N HIS A 541 24.37 -6.06 -2.86
CA HIS A 541 23.98 -4.66 -2.92
C HIS A 541 22.80 -4.40 -1.99
N PRO A 542 22.79 -3.32 -1.20
CA PRO A 542 21.67 -3.00 -0.32
C PRO A 542 20.42 -2.67 -1.14
N PHE A 543 19.27 -3.11 -0.67
CA PHE A 543 17.99 -2.70 -1.27
C PHE A 543 17.83 -1.19 -1.25
N HIS A 544 18.06 -0.55 -0.10
CA HIS A 544 18.06 0.90 0.05
C HIS A 544 19.46 1.45 -0.19
N THR A 545 19.63 2.22 -1.26
CA THR A 545 20.89 2.86 -1.61
C THR A 545 21.00 4.21 -0.92
N GLU A 546 21.92 4.30 0.04
CA GLU A 546 22.22 5.57 0.73
C GLU A 546 23.30 6.35 -0.04
N VAL A 547 23.00 7.61 -0.33
CA VAL A 547 23.96 8.57 -0.89
C VAL A 547 23.91 9.85 -0.10
N PHE A 548 25.05 10.55 -0.09
CA PHE A 548 25.03 11.89 0.39
C PHE A 548 25.98 12.80 -0.37
N LEU A 549 25.57 14.03 -0.62
CA LEU A 549 26.33 15.02 -1.35
C LEU A 549 27.10 15.91 -0.38
N ALA A 550 28.44 15.78 -0.36
CA ALA A 550 29.28 16.68 0.39
C ALA A 550 29.75 17.81 -0.53
N GLU A 551 29.43 19.03 -0.17
CA GLU A 551 29.78 20.22 -0.95
C GLU A 551 30.59 21.19 -0.12
N TYR A 552 31.61 21.77 -0.74
CA TYR A 552 32.33 22.86 -0.14
C TYR A 552 32.73 23.90 -1.20
N PHE A 553 32.89 25.14 -0.76
CA PHE A 553 33.38 26.20 -1.60
C PHE A 553 34.91 26.25 -1.50
N ASP A 554 35.59 26.08 -2.63
CA ASP A 554 37.04 26.34 -2.71
C ASP A 554 37.27 27.82 -3.04
N PRO A 555 37.80 28.63 -2.09
CA PRO A 555 38.03 30.04 -2.31
C PRO A 555 39.11 30.32 -3.34
N ASN A 556 39.88 29.31 -3.77
CA ASN A 556 40.93 29.42 -4.76
C ASN A 556 40.48 28.97 -6.16
N SER A 557 39.31 28.47 -6.30
CA SER A 557 38.69 28.12 -7.59
C SER A 557 37.33 28.81 -7.71
N GLU A 558 36.96 29.20 -8.92
CA GLU A 558 35.63 29.76 -9.20
C GLU A 558 34.55 28.67 -9.18
N ASP A 559 34.91 27.40 -9.05
CA ASP A 559 34.04 26.25 -9.11
C ASP A 559 33.76 25.66 -7.71
N SER A 560 32.52 25.31 -7.45
CA SER A 560 32.14 24.48 -6.31
C SER A 560 32.54 23.02 -6.57
N VAL A 561 33.09 22.36 -5.55
CA VAL A 561 33.50 20.96 -5.67
C VAL A 561 32.44 20.08 -4.99
N ASN A 562 31.87 19.16 -5.75
CA ASN A 562 30.84 18.25 -5.29
C ASN A 562 31.44 16.85 -5.13
N TYR A 563 31.20 16.22 -3.98
CA TYR A 563 31.57 14.85 -3.72
C TYR A 563 30.31 14.02 -3.42
N ILE A 564 30.25 12.86 -4.02
CA ILE A 564 29.26 11.85 -3.66
C ILE A 564 29.99 10.79 -2.85
N ALA A 565 29.42 10.39 -1.74
CA ALA A 565 29.89 9.25 -0.96
C ALA A 565 28.75 8.25 -0.80
N THR A 566 29.05 6.98 -0.99
CA THR A 566 28.17 5.87 -0.69
C THR A 566 28.86 4.88 0.23
N LYS A 567 28.13 4.18 1.06
CA LYS A 567 28.67 3.19 2.00
C LYS A 567 28.69 1.81 1.33
N ASN A 568 29.86 1.15 1.36
CA ASN A 568 29.92 -0.25 1.00
C ASN A 568 29.57 -1.11 2.22
N TYR A 569 28.42 -1.77 2.17
CA TYR A 569 27.93 -2.59 3.28
C TYR A 569 28.80 -3.83 3.58
N ASN A 570 29.53 -4.36 2.59
CA ASN A 570 30.37 -5.54 2.78
C ASN A 570 31.70 -5.25 3.48
N SER A 571 32.26 -4.05 3.31
CA SER A 571 33.55 -3.65 3.90
C SER A 571 33.42 -2.55 4.96
N GLY A 572 32.28 -1.90 5.06
CA GLY A 572 32.09 -0.73 5.91
C GLY A 572 32.82 0.52 5.42
N ASP A 573 33.45 0.44 4.25
CA ASP A 573 34.24 1.54 3.71
C ASP A 573 33.36 2.58 3.01
N LEU A 574 33.66 3.85 3.23
CA LEU A 574 33.13 4.96 2.43
C LEU A 574 33.78 4.97 1.06
N ILE A 575 32.96 4.82 0.01
CA ILE A 575 33.42 4.96 -1.36
C ILE A 575 33.27 6.42 -1.76
N ARG A 576 34.39 7.02 -2.10
CA ARG A 576 34.46 8.41 -2.55
C ARG A 576 34.41 8.45 -4.07
N ILE A 577 33.37 9.08 -4.62
CA ILE A 577 33.30 9.37 -6.05
C ILE A 577 33.90 10.78 -6.26
N PRO A 578 34.96 10.94 -7.02
CA PRO A 578 35.59 12.24 -7.22
C PRO A 578 34.71 13.22 -8.01
N SER A 579 34.93 14.50 -7.81
CA SER A 579 34.16 15.68 -8.18
C SER A 579 33.36 15.58 -9.50
N LEU A 580 32.12 16.07 -9.42
CA LEU A 580 31.27 16.29 -10.58
C LEU A 580 31.38 17.77 -10.98
N SER A 581 32.39 18.17 -11.74
CA SER A 581 32.35 19.46 -12.43
C SER A 581 31.37 19.37 -13.62
N SER A 582 30.71 20.48 -13.96
CA SER A 582 29.81 20.58 -15.11
C SER A 582 30.62 20.43 -16.41
N GLY A 583 30.92 19.24 -16.81
CA GLY A 583 31.68 18.95 -18.03
C GLY A 583 32.52 17.69 -17.99
N ASP A 584 32.72 17.09 -16.82
CA ASP A 584 33.43 15.82 -16.74
C ASP A 584 32.49 14.64 -16.96
N SER A 585 32.70 13.94 -18.04
CA SER A 585 32.21 12.58 -18.19
C SER A 585 33.04 11.67 -17.29
N ILE A 586 32.43 11.06 -16.30
CA ILE A 586 33.01 9.93 -15.57
C ILE A 586 32.88 8.70 -16.45
#